data_71d4611fb21280ad952875763c8858dd
#
_entry.id   71d4611fb21280ad952875763c8858dd
#
_cell.length_a   1.000
_cell.length_b   1.000
_cell.length_c   1.000
_cell.angle_alpha   90.00
_cell.angle_beta   90.00
_cell.angle_gamma   90.00
#
_symmetry.space_group_name_H-M   'P 1'
#
loop_
_entity.id
_entity.type
_entity.pdbx_description
1 polymer ?
#
loop_
_entity_poly.entity_id
_entity_poly.type
_entity_poly.pdbx_seq_one_letter_code
_entity_poly.pdbx_strand_id
1 'polypeptide(L)'
;MCSIHLAFRRPARPFAGVLRDREGAVAVLLAIALSAIVGFAGLGSEVAAWYYTKRAMQGAADSAATTAAAELAAATISGSSVTSSQLTNAGRSIAATYNFPNGTASTTVAVNNPPATTANLTACSSPFAAFNCYVEVVISQPQTALLSALFLSTGPTITSRAVAFANTTAADQGCVLALDRNSDVGLTTSGNPALTFTGCALYVNSPLSPGAVSMNGSATINTAAAYISGSLSGSGLTATDGIFTGVNPIGDPYAGVSVSWPSPKPDASNNKNCNQKNYKATGGKTDTISASGTTPYVFCGGLSIQGNSTLNLCPGTYIVDQGTLDLNSGTINAPPSSGCGGTSGGVTIILSNDNGGAPADVKINGNFNLTITAPTSGAYSGIALFQDRIACAGCSNKINGGSSSNITGAIYFPTNAVEYAGGASAGGAVCTQLIAYTITFKGNSTFNSSCNTAGTKTINFTNGTLVM
;
A
#
# COMPACT_ATOMS: atom_id res chain seq x y z
N MET A 1 20.53 71.08 82.04
CA MET A 1 20.14 70.48 80.77
C MET A 1 19.72 69.04 81.02
N CYS A 2 18.44 68.88 80.98
CA CYS A 2 17.77 67.64 81.48
C CYS A 2 17.65 66.60 80.36
N SER A 3 18.22 65.41 80.56
CA SER A 3 18.06 64.26 79.66
C SER A 3 17.13 63.26 80.31
N ILE A 4 15.97 63.11 79.67
CA ILE A 4 14.87 62.19 80.05
C ILE A 4 15.15 60.88 79.30
N HIS A 5 15.48 59.80 79.99
CA HIS A 5 15.51 58.47 79.48
C HIS A 5 14.12 57.78 79.61
N LEU A 6 13.43 57.63 78.53
CA LEU A 6 12.16 56.86 78.45
C LEU A 6 12.54 55.35 78.16
N ALA A 7 12.42 54.51 79.18
CA ALA A 7 12.55 53.08 79.09
C ALA A 7 11.20 52.48 78.59
N PHE A 8 11.12 52.06 77.35
CA PHE A 8 10.00 51.25 76.85
C PHE A 8 10.15 49.79 77.32
N ARG A 9 9.43 49.40 78.37
CA ARG A 9 9.19 47.99 78.70
C ARG A 9 8.15 47.44 77.75
N ARG A 10 8.53 46.52 76.87
CA ARG A 10 7.58 45.66 76.16
C ARG A 10 7.09 44.57 77.12
N PRO A 11 5.77 44.37 77.26
CA PRO A 11 5.26 43.24 78.03
C PRO A 11 5.52 41.96 77.22
N ALA A 12 6.19 40.98 77.86
CA ALA A 12 6.27 39.63 77.32
C ALA A 12 4.85 39.04 77.40
N ARG A 13 4.26 38.81 76.24
CA ARG A 13 3.00 38.05 76.16
C ARG A 13 3.27 36.60 76.46
N PRO A 14 2.56 36.00 77.43
CA PRO A 14 2.78 34.60 77.78
C PRO A 14 2.29 33.70 76.62
N PHE A 15 3.13 32.74 76.24
CA PHE A 15 2.87 31.73 75.25
C PHE A 15 1.56 30.90 75.50
N ALA A 16 1.01 30.97 76.68
CA ALA A 16 -0.22 30.29 77.08
C ALA A 16 -1.48 30.82 76.37
N GLY A 17 -1.46 32.04 75.72
CA GLY A 17 -2.60 32.54 74.96
C GLY A 17 -2.80 31.91 73.61
N VAL A 18 -1.74 31.37 73.00
CA VAL A 18 -1.78 30.78 71.67
C VAL A 18 -2.59 29.47 71.63
N LEU A 19 -2.69 28.76 72.72
CA LEU A 19 -3.45 27.46 72.80
C LEU A 19 -4.95 27.71 73.05
N ARG A 20 -5.38 28.94 73.29
CA ARG A 20 -6.79 29.32 73.56
C ARG A 20 -7.45 30.10 72.47
N ASP A 21 -6.71 30.50 71.47
CA ASP A 21 -7.22 31.25 70.35
C ASP A 21 -7.86 30.31 69.34
N ARG A 22 -9.21 30.31 69.27
CA ARG A 22 -9.98 29.44 68.38
C ARG A 22 -9.80 29.83 66.89
N GLU A 23 -9.33 31.01 66.59
CA GLU A 23 -9.01 31.49 65.22
C GLU A 23 -7.73 30.81 64.71
N GLY A 24 -6.75 30.53 65.59
CA GLY A 24 -5.55 29.76 65.23
C GLY A 24 -5.78 28.27 64.97
N ALA A 25 -6.80 27.66 65.60
CA ALA A 25 -7.12 26.25 65.44
C ALA A 25 -7.62 25.91 64.02
N VAL A 26 -8.34 26.84 63.37
CA VAL A 26 -8.79 26.69 61.97
C VAL A 26 -7.61 26.67 61.01
N ALA A 27 -6.60 27.50 61.23
CA ALA A 27 -5.37 27.51 60.36
C ALA A 27 -4.59 26.19 60.44
N VAL A 28 -4.47 25.56 61.61
CA VAL A 28 -3.82 24.28 61.77
C VAL A 28 -4.62 23.14 61.12
N LEU A 29 -5.94 23.14 61.30
CA LEU A 29 -6.84 22.17 60.66
C LEU A 29 -6.81 22.32 59.13
N LEU A 30 -6.82 23.57 58.61
CA LEU A 30 -6.73 23.86 57.21
C LEU A 30 -5.37 23.43 56.64
N ALA A 31 -4.26 23.61 57.34
CA ALA A 31 -2.92 23.17 56.92
C ALA A 31 -2.84 21.64 56.80
N ILE A 32 -3.44 20.90 57.74
CA ILE A 32 -3.47 19.41 57.71
C ILE A 32 -4.41 18.96 56.56
N ALA A 33 -5.59 19.59 56.46
CA ALA A 33 -6.54 19.26 55.39
C ALA A 33 -5.96 19.56 53.99
N LEU A 34 -5.25 20.68 53.84
CA LEU A 34 -4.62 21.06 52.59
C LEU A 34 -3.53 20.08 52.15
N SER A 35 -2.71 19.62 53.05
CA SER A 35 -1.65 18.65 52.77
C SER A 35 -2.28 17.29 52.34
N ALA A 36 -3.37 16.87 52.98
CA ALA A 36 -4.11 15.69 52.56
C ALA A 36 -4.75 15.84 51.17
N ILE A 37 -5.41 17.00 50.93
CA ILE A 37 -6.02 17.28 49.61
C ILE A 37 -4.96 17.30 48.50
N VAL A 38 -3.83 17.97 48.70
CA VAL A 38 -2.71 17.98 47.74
C VAL A 38 -2.14 16.59 47.52
N GLY A 39 -2.00 15.78 48.56
CA GLY A 39 -1.55 14.37 48.46
C GLY A 39 -2.50 13.52 47.62
N PHE A 40 -3.79 13.59 47.87
CA PHE A 40 -4.80 12.84 47.10
C PHE A 40 -4.92 13.35 45.65
N ALA A 41 -4.87 14.66 45.42
CA ALA A 41 -4.91 15.22 44.08
C ALA A 41 -3.66 14.79 43.26
N GLY A 42 -2.49 14.75 43.89
CA GLY A 42 -1.25 14.27 43.26
C GLY A 42 -1.31 12.78 42.91
N LEU A 43 -1.74 11.93 43.84
CA LEU A 43 -1.94 10.50 43.57
C LEU A 43 -3.00 10.28 42.46
N GLY A 44 -4.09 11.04 42.49
CA GLY A 44 -5.13 10.97 41.46
C GLY A 44 -4.58 11.33 40.08
N SER A 45 -3.75 12.36 39.97
CA SER A 45 -3.12 12.76 38.70
C SER A 45 -2.13 11.70 38.19
N GLU A 46 -1.37 11.05 39.08
CA GLU A 46 -0.43 10.00 38.71
C GLU A 46 -1.17 8.76 38.17
N VAL A 47 -2.21 8.32 38.85
CA VAL A 47 -3.07 7.21 38.40
C VAL A 47 -3.75 7.54 37.06
N ALA A 48 -4.20 8.79 36.88
CA ALA A 48 -4.78 9.23 35.62
C ALA A 48 -3.76 9.19 34.47
N ALA A 49 -2.50 9.57 34.72
CA ALA A 49 -1.42 9.47 33.75
C ALA A 49 -1.14 7.99 33.35
N TRP A 50 -1.13 7.08 34.30
CA TRP A 50 -0.96 5.65 34.04
C TRP A 50 -2.14 5.09 33.21
N TYR A 51 -3.37 5.50 33.51
CA TYR A 51 -4.55 5.11 32.76
C TYR A 51 -4.50 5.64 31.33
N TYR A 52 -4.08 6.89 31.14
CA TYR A 52 -3.86 7.49 29.83
C TYR A 52 -2.83 6.70 29.02
N THR A 53 -1.67 6.38 29.64
CA THR A 53 -0.62 5.56 29.02
C THR A 53 -1.15 4.18 28.64
N LYS A 54 -1.95 3.53 29.50
CA LYS A 54 -2.57 2.24 29.21
C LYS A 54 -3.46 2.30 27.96
N ARG A 55 -4.28 3.36 27.82
CA ARG A 55 -5.14 3.53 26.64
C ARG A 55 -4.34 3.80 25.37
N ALA A 56 -3.35 4.66 25.44
CA ALA A 56 -2.47 4.94 24.30
C ALA A 56 -1.70 3.68 23.86
N MET A 57 -1.19 2.92 24.83
CA MET A 57 -0.47 1.66 24.60
C MET A 57 -1.37 0.59 23.99
N GLN A 58 -2.66 0.55 24.39
CA GLN A 58 -3.63 -0.39 23.79
C GLN A 58 -3.87 -0.05 22.34
N GLY A 59 -4.09 1.23 21.99
CA GLY A 59 -4.22 1.66 20.60
C GLY A 59 -2.99 1.35 19.75
N ALA A 60 -1.79 1.48 20.34
CA ALA A 60 -0.54 1.09 19.69
C ALA A 60 -0.46 -0.43 19.45
N ALA A 61 -0.84 -1.25 20.44
CA ALA A 61 -0.84 -2.70 20.32
C ALA A 61 -1.86 -3.17 19.26
N ASP A 62 -3.06 -2.59 19.27
CA ASP A 62 -4.13 -2.90 18.32
C ASP A 62 -3.68 -2.61 16.87
N SER A 63 -3.10 -1.42 16.63
CA SER A 63 -2.60 -1.03 15.32
C SER A 63 -1.40 -1.87 14.88
N ALA A 64 -0.50 -2.20 15.80
CA ALA A 64 0.66 -3.02 15.50
C ALA A 64 0.27 -4.48 15.19
N ALA A 65 -0.69 -5.06 15.93
CA ALA A 65 -1.18 -6.41 15.69
C ALA A 65 -1.92 -6.51 14.34
N THR A 66 -2.80 -5.55 14.03
CA THR A 66 -3.53 -5.53 12.76
C THR A 66 -2.59 -5.37 11.57
N THR A 67 -1.56 -4.54 11.67
CA THR A 67 -0.57 -4.35 10.59
C THR A 67 0.27 -5.61 10.39
N ALA A 68 0.77 -6.23 11.47
CA ALA A 68 1.55 -7.45 11.36
C ALA A 68 0.71 -8.63 10.83
N ALA A 69 -0.57 -8.72 11.21
CA ALA A 69 -1.49 -9.72 10.66
C ALA A 69 -1.81 -9.48 9.19
N ALA A 70 -1.93 -8.22 8.75
CA ALA A 70 -2.11 -7.88 7.33
C ALA A 70 -0.87 -8.27 6.49
N GLU A 71 0.33 -8.07 7.02
CA GLU A 71 1.58 -8.51 6.37
C GLU A 71 1.62 -10.04 6.21
N LEU A 72 1.24 -10.78 7.25
CA LEU A 72 1.12 -12.23 7.22
C LEU A 72 0.10 -12.70 6.16
N ALA A 73 -1.06 -12.05 6.11
CA ALA A 73 -2.10 -12.36 5.12
C ALA A 73 -1.61 -12.09 3.70
N ALA A 74 -0.94 -10.95 3.46
CA ALA A 74 -0.39 -10.58 2.15
C ALA A 74 0.64 -11.59 1.64
N ALA A 75 1.57 -12.01 2.51
CA ALA A 75 2.56 -13.03 2.17
C ALA A 75 1.90 -14.37 1.82
N THR A 76 0.91 -14.77 2.60
CA THR A 76 0.19 -16.03 2.39
C THR A 76 -0.57 -16.04 1.06
N ILE A 77 -1.26 -14.94 0.71
CA ILE A 77 -2.00 -14.81 -0.56
C ILE A 77 -1.03 -14.80 -1.75
N SER A 78 0.12 -14.15 -1.63
CA SER A 78 1.12 -14.13 -2.70
C SER A 78 1.91 -15.44 -2.86
N GLY A 79 1.64 -16.44 -2.00
CA GLY A 79 2.38 -17.71 -1.96
C GLY A 79 3.84 -17.55 -1.51
N SER A 80 4.17 -16.43 -0.87
CA SER A 80 5.46 -16.17 -0.25
C SER A 80 5.44 -16.50 1.24
N SER A 81 6.60 -16.74 1.83
CA SER A 81 6.73 -16.91 3.28
C SER A 81 7.17 -15.60 3.92
N VAL A 82 6.50 -15.20 5.00
CA VAL A 82 6.95 -14.10 5.85
C VAL A 82 7.80 -14.66 6.98
N THR A 83 8.92 -14.04 7.26
CA THR A 83 9.78 -14.42 8.38
C THR A 83 9.30 -13.79 9.68
N SER A 84 9.60 -14.42 10.82
CA SER A 84 9.31 -13.84 12.14
C SER A 84 9.95 -12.45 12.31
N SER A 85 11.11 -12.21 11.69
CA SER A 85 11.78 -10.90 11.71
C SER A 85 10.97 -9.83 10.96
N GLN A 86 10.37 -10.16 9.83
CA GLN A 86 9.52 -9.22 9.08
C GLN A 86 8.27 -8.85 9.87
N LEU A 87 7.57 -9.83 10.46
CA LEU A 87 6.41 -9.55 11.33
C LEU A 87 6.82 -8.71 12.54
N THR A 88 7.95 -9.03 13.17
CA THR A 88 8.46 -8.27 14.31
C THR A 88 8.77 -6.82 13.92
N ASN A 89 9.40 -6.60 12.78
CA ASN A 89 9.70 -5.26 12.29
C ASN A 89 8.42 -4.48 11.94
N ALA A 90 7.45 -5.12 11.30
CA ALA A 90 6.15 -4.51 11.02
C ALA A 90 5.46 -4.03 12.30
N GLY A 91 5.29 -4.91 13.29
CA GLY A 91 4.66 -4.54 14.55
C GLY A 91 5.43 -3.47 15.35
N ARG A 92 6.76 -3.58 15.42
CA ARG A 92 7.61 -2.60 16.13
C ARG A 92 7.63 -1.23 15.46
N SER A 93 7.63 -1.16 14.15
CA SER A 93 7.59 0.12 13.42
C SER A 93 6.30 0.88 13.72
N ILE A 94 5.16 0.20 13.74
CA ILE A 94 3.88 0.81 14.09
C ILE A 94 3.84 1.23 15.56
N ALA A 95 4.27 0.39 16.50
CA ALA A 95 4.33 0.76 17.91
C ALA A 95 5.18 2.03 18.13
N ALA A 96 6.27 2.19 17.38
CA ALA A 96 7.12 3.38 17.43
C ALA A 96 6.40 4.65 16.93
N THR A 97 5.52 4.57 15.93
CA THR A 97 4.72 5.74 15.47
C THR A 97 3.73 6.23 16.53
N TYR A 98 3.34 5.35 17.46
CA TYR A 98 2.50 5.67 18.61
C TYR A 98 3.31 6.08 19.87
N ASN A 99 4.61 6.38 19.71
CA ASN A 99 5.56 6.75 20.79
C ASN A 99 5.90 5.59 21.77
N PHE A 100 5.82 4.33 21.31
CA PHE A 100 6.26 3.16 22.06
C PHE A 100 7.37 2.39 21.31
N PRO A 101 8.54 3.04 21.03
CA PRO A 101 9.64 2.37 20.34
C PRO A 101 10.26 1.29 21.22
N ASN A 102 10.51 0.11 20.64
CA ASN A 102 11.13 -0.99 21.38
C ASN A 102 12.54 -0.64 21.86
N GLY A 103 12.84 -0.88 23.13
CA GLY A 103 14.15 -0.63 23.75
C GLY A 103 14.30 0.80 24.30
N THR A 104 13.37 1.72 24.12
CA THR A 104 13.40 3.08 24.67
C THR A 104 12.57 3.17 25.94
N ALA A 105 13.07 3.87 26.97
CA ALA A 105 12.41 3.99 28.28
C ALA A 105 11.97 2.63 28.86
N SER A 106 12.79 1.60 28.68
CA SER A 106 12.50 0.21 29.06
C SER A 106 11.20 -0.35 28.43
N THR A 107 10.70 0.25 27.34
CA THR A 107 9.58 -0.28 26.59
C THR A 107 9.99 -1.56 25.87
N THR A 108 9.19 -2.62 26.00
CA THR A 108 9.35 -3.86 25.24
C THR A 108 8.17 -4.04 24.30
N VAL A 109 8.45 -4.37 23.03
CA VAL A 109 7.44 -4.71 22.03
C VAL A 109 7.74 -6.12 21.53
N ALA A 110 6.95 -7.08 21.99
CA ALA A 110 7.00 -8.47 21.55
C ALA A 110 5.94 -8.71 20.48
N VAL A 111 6.33 -9.37 19.38
CA VAL A 111 5.43 -9.79 18.30
C VAL A 111 5.55 -11.29 18.16
N ASN A 112 4.45 -12.00 18.36
CA ASN A 112 4.40 -13.46 18.40
C ASN A 112 3.49 -13.99 17.29
N ASN A 113 3.98 -14.97 16.56
CA ASN A 113 3.21 -15.76 15.61
C ASN A 113 3.67 -17.23 15.69
N PRO A 114 2.84 -18.12 16.21
CA PRO A 114 1.51 -17.90 16.76
C PRO A 114 1.53 -17.13 18.10
N PRO A 115 0.36 -16.66 18.59
CA PRO A 115 0.22 -16.04 19.91
C PRO A 115 0.74 -16.92 21.05
N ALA A 116 1.33 -16.28 22.07
CA ALA A 116 1.80 -17.00 23.28
C ALA A 116 0.66 -17.72 24.03
N THR A 117 -0.57 -17.18 23.95
CA THR A 117 -1.77 -17.77 24.52
C THR A 117 -2.83 -17.90 23.44
N THR A 118 -3.29 -19.13 23.21
CA THR A 118 -4.30 -19.48 22.19
C THR A 118 -5.69 -19.72 22.79
N ALA A 119 -5.85 -19.53 24.10
CA ALA A 119 -7.15 -19.64 24.76
C ALA A 119 -8.16 -18.69 24.10
N ASN A 120 -9.35 -19.20 23.78
CA ASN A 120 -10.43 -18.50 23.07
C ASN A 120 -10.16 -18.16 21.58
N LEU A 121 -9.09 -18.70 20.98
CA LEU A 121 -8.88 -18.61 19.55
C LEU A 121 -9.38 -19.86 18.84
N THR A 122 -9.93 -19.69 17.65
CA THR A 122 -10.33 -20.81 16.79
C THR A 122 -9.11 -21.27 15.97
N ALA A 123 -8.93 -22.57 15.83
CA ALA A 123 -7.87 -23.11 14.99
C ALA A 123 -8.03 -22.62 13.54
N CYS A 124 -6.90 -22.27 12.92
CA CYS A 124 -6.87 -21.80 11.54
C CYS A 124 -7.21 -22.93 10.56
N SER A 125 -7.86 -22.57 9.47
CA SER A 125 -8.00 -23.42 8.30
C SER A 125 -6.85 -23.17 7.29
N SER A 126 -6.69 -24.10 6.34
CA SER A 126 -5.73 -23.92 5.23
C SER A 126 -5.87 -22.49 4.62
N PRO A 127 -4.76 -21.83 4.27
CA PRO A 127 -3.39 -22.32 4.16
C PRO A 127 -2.56 -22.27 5.46
N PHE A 128 -3.10 -21.80 6.56
CA PHE A 128 -2.41 -21.75 7.84
C PHE A 128 -2.47 -23.09 8.59
N ALA A 129 -1.50 -23.31 9.46
CA ALA A 129 -1.48 -24.43 10.40
C ALA A 129 -1.81 -23.94 11.81
N ALA A 130 -2.59 -24.73 12.57
CA ALA A 130 -2.92 -24.49 13.97
C ALA A 130 -3.40 -23.06 14.24
N PHE A 131 -2.61 -22.20 14.89
CA PHE A 131 -2.92 -20.82 15.24
C PHE A 131 -2.01 -19.80 14.54
N ASN A 132 -1.29 -20.20 13.47
CA ASN A 132 -0.36 -19.34 12.75
C ASN A 132 -1.05 -18.23 11.94
N CYS A 133 -2.40 -18.25 11.84
CA CYS A 133 -3.17 -17.15 11.25
C CYS A 133 -3.36 -15.96 12.20
N TYR A 134 -2.86 -16.03 13.43
CA TYR A 134 -2.95 -14.94 14.40
C TYR A 134 -1.59 -14.34 14.68
N VAL A 135 -1.56 -13.02 14.82
CA VAL A 135 -0.39 -12.29 15.30
C VAL A 135 -0.75 -11.57 16.59
N GLU A 136 0.06 -11.79 17.62
CA GLU A 136 -0.05 -11.12 18.90
C GLU A 136 1.02 -10.04 19.01
N VAL A 137 0.62 -8.87 19.51
CA VAL A 137 1.56 -7.83 19.93
C VAL A 137 1.35 -7.52 21.39
N VAL A 138 2.44 -7.57 22.16
CA VAL A 138 2.46 -7.23 23.58
C VAL A 138 3.43 -6.07 23.78
N ILE A 139 2.91 -4.95 24.27
CA ILE A 139 3.70 -3.78 24.63
C ILE A 139 3.75 -3.67 26.16
N SER A 140 4.94 -3.55 26.73
CA SER A 140 5.14 -3.40 28.17
C SER A 140 6.07 -2.24 28.45
N GLN A 141 5.69 -1.40 29.44
CA GLN A 141 6.49 -0.25 29.83
C GLN A 141 6.39 -0.01 31.35
N PRO A 142 7.51 -0.01 32.09
CA PRO A 142 7.52 0.40 33.48
C PRO A 142 7.23 1.90 33.60
N GLN A 143 6.41 2.26 34.58
CA GLN A 143 6.08 3.66 34.86
C GLN A 143 6.88 4.17 36.05
N THR A 144 7.18 5.48 36.03
CA THR A 144 7.77 6.12 37.20
C THR A 144 6.73 6.32 38.30
N ALA A 145 7.09 5.93 39.52
CA ALA A 145 6.36 6.29 40.71
C ALA A 145 6.91 7.63 41.23
N LEU A 146 6.06 8.64 41.35
CA LEU A 146 6.42 9.95 41.91
C LEU A 146 5.90 10.06 43.36
N LEU A 147 4.62 10.34 43.51
CA LEU A 147 3.96 10.41 44.82
C LEU A 147 3.65 9.00 45.38
N SER A 148 3.31 8.09 44.50
CA SER A 148 3.11 6.67 44.88
C SER A 148 4.40 6.01 45.39
N ALA A 149 5.61 6.59 45.14
CA ALA A 149 6.88 6.13 45.70
C ALA A 149 6.92 6.19 47.26
N LEU A 150 6.02 6.94 47.87
CA LEU A 150 5.84 6.94 49.33
C LEU A 150 5.25 5.59 49.83
N PHE A 151 4.60 4.83 48.98
CA PHE A 151 3.89 3.59 49.33
C PHE A 151 4.35 2.38 48.51
N LEU A 152 4.91 2.62 47.31
CA LEU A 152 5.39 1.60 46.37
C LEU A 152 6.89 1.68 46.21
N SER A 153 7.60 0.57 46.35
CA SER A 153 9.04 0.50 46.12
C SER A 153 9.44 0.66 44.66
N THR A 154 8.52 0.34 43.73
CA THR A 154 8.70 0.49 42.28
C THR A 154 7.39 0.90 41.63
N GLY A 155 7.43 1.67 40.55
CA GLY A 155 6.25 1.98 39.74
C GLY A 155 5.65 0.74 39.07
N PRO A 156 4.38 0.78 38.71
CA PRO A 156 3.74 -0.34 38.03
C PRO A 156 4.29 -0.51 36.61
N THR A 157 4.34 -1.74 36.12
CA THR A 157 4.56 -2.02 34.71
C THR A 157 3.20 -2.09 34.02
N ILE A 158 2.99 -1.20 33.05
CA ILE A 158 1.78 -1.24 32.21
C ILE A 158 2.05 -2.18 31.05
N THR A 159 1.12 -3.10 30.82
CA THR A 159 1.18 -4.04 29.68
C THR A 159 -0.12 -3.96 28.91
N SER A 160 -0.02 -3.86 27.58
CA SER A 160 -1.14 -3.94 26.64
C SER A 160 -0.91 -5.09 25.69
N ARG A 161 -1.96 -5.80 25.37
CA ARG A 161 -1.95 -6.97 24.50
C ARG A 161 -3.03 -6.83 23.45
N ALA A 162 -2.70 -7.14 22.19
CA ALA A 162 -3.65 -7.25 21.10
C ALA A 162 -3.36 -8.50 20.29
N VAL A 163 -4.39 -9.15 19.79
CA VAL A 163 -4.28 -10.27 18.86
C VAL A 163 -5.13 -9.96 17.64
N ALA A 164 -4.53 -10.10 16.46
CA ALA A 164 -5.21 -9.92 15.20
C ALA A 164 -5.15 -11.19 14.36
N PHE A 165 -6.23 -11.45 13.66
CA PHE A 165 -6.39 -12.55 12.71
C PHE A 165 -5.94 -12.08 11.33
N ALA A 166 -5.06 -12.84 10.67
CA ALA A 166 -4.67 -12.64 9.29
C ALA A 166 -5.80 -13.11 8.36
N ASN A 167 -6.65 -12.19 7.96
CA ASN A 167 -7.76 -12.51 7.07
C ASN A 167 -7.25 -12.69 5.64
N THR A 168 -7.28 -13.94 5.16
CA THR A 168 -6.95 -14.31 3.78
C THR A 168 -8.21 -14.49 2.91
N THR A 169 -9.38 -14.28 3.47
CA THR A 169 -10.60 -14.22 2.65
C THR A 169 -10.44 -13.02 1.72
N ALA A 170 -10.40 -13.30 0.43
CA ALA A 170 -10.26 -12.26 -0.56
C ALA A 170 -11.40 -11.24 -0.37
N ALA A 171 -11.06 -10.06 0.09
CA ALA A 171 -11.83 -8.89 -0.30
C ALA A 171 -11.82 -8.87 -1.84
N ASP A 172 -12.78 -8.22 -2.45
CA ASP A 172 -12.96 -8.21 -3.90
C ASP A 172 -11.63 -8.09 -4.65
N GLN A 173 -11.41 -9.01 -5.59
CA GLN A 173 -10.21 -9.01 -6.41
C GLN A 173 -10.05 -7.65 -7.09
N GLY A 174 -8.87 -7.03 -6.98
CA GLY A 174 -8.61 -5.74 -7.61
C GLY A 174 -8.42 -5.83 -9.12
N CYS A 175 -9.03 -4.91 -9.86
CA CYS A 175 -8.72 -4.67 -11.26
C CYS A 175 -7.77 -3.48 -11.45
N VAL A 176 -7.85 -2.50 -10.57
CA VAL A 176 -7.08 -1.25 -10.66
C VAL A 176 -6.37 -1.01 -9.36
N LEU A 177 -5.06 -0.76 -9.45
CA LEU A 177 -4.20 -0.43 -8.31
C LEU A 177 -3.29 0.74 -8.65
N ALA A 178 -3.44 1.85 -7.94
CA ALA A 178 -2.48 2.95 -7.95
C ALA A 178 -1.49 2.75 -6.80
N LEU A 179 -0.19 2.65 -7.14
CA LEU A 179 0.88 2.25 -6.22
C LEU A 179 1.50 3.39 -5.44
N ASP A 180 1.27 4.66 -5.84
CA ASP A 180 1.88 5.81 -5.16
C ASP A 180 1.58 5.78 -3.65
N ARG A 181 2.65 5.98 -2.85
CA ARG A 181 2.60 6.06 -1.38
C ARG A 181 3.15 7.39 -0.84
N ASN A 182 3.51 8.32 -1.72
CA ASN A 182 4.20 9.54 -1.31
C ASN A 182 3.20 10.68 -1.15
N SER A 183 2.26 11.00 -1.67
CA SER A 183 1.33 12.13 -1.54
C SER A 183 0.93 12.76 -2.88
N ASP A 184 1.18 12.06 -3.98
CA ASP A 184 0.61 12.42 -5.26
C ASP A 184 -0.85 11.97 -5.36
N VAL A 185 -1.59 12.51 -6.30
CA VAL A 185 -2.94 12.02 -6.61
C VAL A 185 -2.80 10.64 -7.27
N GLY A 186 -3.16 9.58 -6.54
CA GLY A 186 -3.01 8.20 -7.03
C GLY A 186 -3.89 7.90 -8.23
N LEU A 187 -5.14 8.40 -8.22
CA LEU A 187 -6.07 8.24 -9.33
C LEU A 187 -6.80 9.55 -9.65
N THR A 188 -6.79 9.94 -10.91
CA THR A 188 -7.48 11.12 -11.42
C THR A 188 -8.42 10.73 -12.56
N THR A 189 -9.62 11.33 -12.58
CA THR A 189 -10.47 11.34 -13.77
C THR A 189 -10.38 12.70 -14.45
N SER A 190 -10.43 12.75 -15.78
CA SER A 190 -10.41 13.98 -16.55
C SER A 190 -11.43 13.93 -17.68
N GLY A 191 -12.27 14.94 -17.81
CA GLY A 191 -13.42 14.95 -18.70
C GLY A 191 -14.64 14.24 -18.06
N ASN A 192 -15.35 13.46 -18.86
CA ASN A 192 -16.57 12.76 -18.43
C ASN A 192 -16.45 11.22 -18.65
N PRO A 193 -15.41 10.54 -18.17
CA PRO A 193 -15.31 9.10 -18.32
C PRO A 193 -16.40 8.37 -17.54
N ALA A 194 -16.98 7.34 -18.14
CA ALA A 194 -17.80 6.36 -17.47
C ALA A 194 -17.03 5.04 -17.37
N LEU A 195 -16.62 4.68 -16.14
CA LEU A 195 -15.80 3.51 -15.87
C LEU A 195 -16.62 2.47 -15.14
N THR A 196 -16.48 1.21 -15.55
CA THR A 196 -17.13 0.08 -14.88
C THR A 196 -16.10 -1.00 -14.58
N PHE A 197 -15.96 -1.34 -13.30
CA PHE A 197 -15.08 -2.41 -12.83
C PHE A 197 -15.97 -3.57 -12.39
N THR A 198 -16.26 -4.46 -13.33
CA THR A 198 -17.24 -5.54 -13.12
C THR A 198 -16.69 -6.62 -12.20
N GLY A 199 -17.29 -6.76 -11.01
CA GLY A 199 -16.92 -7.78 -10.03
C GLY A 199 -15.50 -7.62 -9.47
N CYS A 200 -14.95 -6.41 -9.49
CA CYS A 200 -13.62 -6.16 -8.94
C CYS A 200 -13.50 -4.79 -8.25
N ALA A 201 -12.49 -4.66 -7.41
CA ALA A 201 -12.26 -3.50 -6.57
C ALA A 201 -11.22 -2.53 -7.16
N LEU A 202 -11.35 -1.28 -6.72
CA LEU A 202 -10.38 -0.21 -6.91
C LEU A 202 -9.50 -0.10 -5.67
N TYR A 203 -8.17 -0.04 -5.86
CA TYR A 203 -7.20 0.18 -4.80
C TYR A 203 -6.34 1.41 -5.09
N VAL A 204 -6.20 2.32 -4.11
CA VAL A 204 -5.37 3.52 -4.24
C VAL A 204 -4.54 3.70 -2.98
N ASN A 205 -3.24 3.53 -3.12
CA ASN A 205 -2.27 3.57 -2.01
C ASN A 205 -1.88 4.98 -1.58
N SER A 206 -2.22 6.01 -2.35
CA SER A 206 -1.87 7.39 -2.03
C SER A 206 -2.48 7.83 -0.69
N PRO A 207 -1.67 8.36 0.25
CA PRO A 207 -2.15 8.87 1.55
C PRO A 207 -2.71 10.29 1.45
N LEU A 208 -2.75 10.91 0.25
CA LEU A 208 -3.16 12.30 0.08
C LEU A 208 -4.57 12.55 0.60
N SER A 209 -4.72 13.57 1.42
CA SER A 209 -6.01 14.01 1.95
C SER A 209 -6.09 15.54 2.00
N PRO A 210 -7.05 16.13 1.25
CA PRO A 210 -7.99 15.50 0.34
C PRO A 210 -7.36 15.13 -1.00
N GLY A 211 -7.91 14.09 -1.68
CA GLY A 211 -7.69 13.88 -3.10
C GLY A 211 -6.78 12.76 -3.54
N ALA A 212 -6.55 11.71 -2.73
CA ALA A 212 -5.90 10.49 -3.22
C ALA A 212 -6.59 9.92 -4.47
N VAL A 213 -7.91 9.99 -4.49
CA VAL A 213 -8.76 9.85 -5.67
C VAL A 213 -9.38 11.19 -5.99
N SER A 214 -9.14 11.73 -7.18
CA SER A 214 -9.68 13.01 -7.65
C SER A 214 -10.66 12.79 -8.80
N MET A 215 -11.96 12.94 -8.50
CA MET A 215 -13.04 12.84 -9.47
C MET A 215 -13.34 14.22 -10.05
N ASN A 216 -12.97 14.42 -11.34
CA ASN A 216 -13.17 15.71 -12.01
C ASN A 216 -14.25 15.60 -13.09
N GLY A 217 -15.02 16.67 -13.26
CA GLY A 217 -16.10 16.73 -14.24
C GLY A 217 -17.31 15.89 -13.83
N SER A 218 -17.99 15.32 -14.80
CA SER A 218 -19.13 14.38 -14.59
C SER A 218 -18.67 12.92 -14.72
N ALA A 219 -17.42 12.64 -14.30
CA ALA A 219 -16.88 11.29 -14.33
C ALA A 219 -17.63 10.34 -13.39
N THR A 220 -17.81 9.11 -13.82
CA THR A 220 -18.38 8.04 -12.96
C THR A 220 -17.46 6.84 -12.93
N ILE A 221 -17.30 6.26 -11.75
CA ILE A 221 -16.64 4.97 -11.52
C ILE A 221 -17.60 4.07 -10.76
N ASN A 222 -17.96 2.92 -11.35
CA ASN A 222 -18.74 1.87 -10.72
C ASN A 222 -17.83 0.68 -10.44
N THR A 223 -17.72 0.26 -9.20
CA THR A 223 -16.82 -0.82 -8.76
C THR A 223 -17.50 -1.70 -7.71
N ALA A 224 -17.01 -2.90 -7.46
CA ALA A 224 -17.49 -3.72 -6.34
C ALA A 224 -17.14 -3.05 -5.01
N ALA A 225 -15.88 -2.70 -4.78
CA ALA A 225 -15.43 -1.97 -3.61
C ALA A 225 -14.35 -0.95 -3.98
N ALA A 226 -14.14 0.07 -3.13
CA ALA A 226 -13.04 1.02 -3.29
C ALA A 226 -12.26 1.14 -1.97
N TYR A 227 -10.95 0.86 -2.01
CA TYR A 227 -10.03 0.94 -0.88
C TYR A 227 -9.01 2.04 -1.14
N ILE A 228 -9.07 3.11 -0.36
CA ILE A 228 -8.29 4.34 -0.58
C ILE A 228 -7.51 4.66 0.70
N SER A 229 -6.18 4.71 0.63
CA SER A 229 -5.36 5.01 1.80
C SER A 229 -5.50 6.46 2.28
N GLY A 230 -5.67 7.40 1.37
CA GLY A 230 -6.02 8.79 1.67
C GLY A 230 -7.52 9.03 1.65
N SER A 231 -7.96 10.06 0.91
CA SER A 231 -9.38 10.39 0.79
C SER A 231 -9.83 10.62 -0.66
N LEU A 232 -11.15 10.61 -0.84
CA LEU A 232 -11.83 10.93 -2.09
C LEU A 232 -12.09 12.44 -2.18
N SER A 233 -11.84 13.02 -3.35
CA SER A 233 -12.26 14.37 -3.73
C SER A 233 -13.17 14.32 -4.96
N GLY A 234 -14.27 15.04 -4.93
CA GLY A 234 -15.30 15.03 -5.98
C GLY A 234 -16.39 13.98 -5.74
N SER A 235 -17.21 13.75 -6.76
CA SER A 235 -18.36 12.83 -6.73
C SER A 235 -18.34 11.91 -7.95
N GLY A 236 -19.14 10.83 -7.93
CA GLY A 236 -19.28 9.91 -9.06
C GLY A 236 -18.56 8.57 -8.88
N LEU A 237 -17.88 8.35 -7.76
CA LEU A 237 -17.42 7.00 -7.36
C LEU A 237 -18.55 6.29 -6.62
N THR A 238 -18.95 5.13 -7.12
CA THR A 238 -19.95 4.25 -6.50
C THR A 238 -19.38 2.86 -6.35
N ALA A 239 -19.62 2.25 -5.21
CA ALA A 239 -19.15 0.91 -4.88
C ALA A 239 -20.27 0.10 -4.24
N THR A 240 -20.51 -1.14 -4.72
CA THR A 240 -21.59 -2.01 -4.22
C THR A 240 -21.34 -2.40 -2.76
N ASP A 241 -20.11 -2.74 -2.43
CA ASP A 241 -19.71 -3.25 -1.12
C ASP A 241 -19.08 -2.16 -0.23
N GLY A 242 -19.00 -0.92 -0.75
CA GLY A 242 -18.60 0.26 0.01
C GLY A 242 -17.32 0.94 -0.46
N ILE A 243 -17.17 2.19 0.01
CA ILE A 243 -15.97 3.01 -0.19
C ILE A 243 -15.26 3.14 1.17
N PHE A 244 -14.06 2.62 1.26
CA PHE A 244 -13.24 2.60 2.48
C PHE A 244 -12.07 3.57 2.31
N THR A 245 -12.02 4.61 3.13
CA THR A 245 -10.94 5.61 3.15
C THR A 245 -10.09 5.47 4.41
N GLY A 246 -8.83 5.94 4.36
CA GLY A 246 -7.91 5.81 5.48
C GLY A 246 -7.42 4.38 5.72
N VAL A 247 -7.54 3.50 4.71
CA VAL A 247 -7.06 2.12 4.81
C VAL A 247 -5.54 2.05 4.62
N ASN A 248 -4.91 1.00 5.16
CA ASN A 248 -3.49 0.77 4.92
C ASN A 248 -3.21 0.50 3.43
N PRO A 249 -2.11 1.04 2.88
CA PRO A 249 -1.73 0.76 1.50
C PRO A 249 -1.35 -0.71 1.33
N ILE A 250 -1.79 -1.31 0.22
CA ILE A 250 -1.47 -2.69 -0.11
C ILE A 250 -0.11 -2.82 -0.81
N GLY A 251 0.48 -4.03 -0.74
CA GLY A 251 1.74 -4.34 -1.41
C GLY A 251 1.60 -4.34 -2.94
N ASP A 252 2.72 -4.09 -3.62
CA ASP A 252 2.82 -4.30 -5.06
C ASP A 252 2.87 -5.80 -5.35
N PRO A 253 1.85 -6.38 -6.02
CA PRO A 253 1.78 -7.82 -6.25
C PRO A 253 2.91 -8.35 -7.13
N TYR A 254 3.51 -7.48 -7.96
CA TYR A 254 4.61 -7.82 -8.85
C TYR A 254 5.96 -7.23 -8.39
N ALA A 255 6.14 -6.92 -7.11
CA ALA A 255 7.35 -6.29 -6.56
C ALA A 255 8.66 -6.99 -6.92
N GLY A 256 8.64 -8.33 -7.02
CA GLY A 256 9.81 -9.14 -7.37
C GLY A 256 10.10 -9.27 -8.86
N VAL A 257 9.28 -8.67 -9.74
CA VAL A 257 9.48 -8.78 -11.19
C VAL A 257 10.53 -7.78 -11.66
N SER A 258 11.50 -8.26 -12.43
CA SER A 258 12.56 -7.46 -13.04
C SER A 258 12.79 -7.88 -14.49
N VAL A 259 13.44 -7.02 -15.28
CA VAL A 259 13.75 -7.32 -16.68
C VAL A 259 14.88 -8.35 -16.76
N SER A 260 14.61 -9.45 -17.45
CA SER A 260 15.62 -10.48 -17.76
C SER A 260 16.17 -10.21 -19.16
N TRP A 261 17.36 -9.65 -19.24
CA TRP A 261 18.02 -9.37 -20.50
C TRP A 261 18.64 -10.62 -21.14
N PRO A 262 18.64 -10.75 -22.48
CA PRO A 262 19.40 -11.80 -23.16
C PRO A 262 20.91 -11.64 -22.93
N SER A 263 21.65 -12.73 -23.12
CA SER A 263 23.13 -12.71 -23.07
C SER A 263 23.67 -13.06 -24.47
N PRO A 264 24.50 -12.19 -25.06
CA PRO A 264 24.98 -10.91 -24.55
C PRO A 264 23.86 -9.84 -24.49
N LYS A 265 23.96 -8.92 -23.51
CA LYS A 265 23.00 -7.85 -23.34
C LYS A 265 22.99 -6.95 -24.59
N PRO A 266 21.83 -6.49 -25.08
CA PRO A 266 21.75 -5.55 -26.18
C PRO A 266 22.34 -4.19 -25.78
N ASP A 267 22.75 -3.44 -26.78
CA ASP A 267 23.20 -2.06 -26.68
C ASP A 267 22.47 -1.26 -27.77
N ALA A 268 21.37 -0.64 -27.39
CA ALA A 268 20.55 0.12 -28.32
C ALA A 268 21.27 1.35 -28.86
N SER A 269 22.17 1.97 -28.07
CA SER A 269 22.95 3.15 -28.49
C SER A 269 23.92 2.84 -29.62
N ASN A 270 24.56 1.66 -29.55
CA ASN A 270 25.50 1.19 -30.58
C ASN A 270 24.89 0.14 -31.52
N ASN A 271 23.61 -0.15 -31.37
CA ASN A 271 22.90 -1.12 -32.20
C ASN A 271 23.52 -2.53 -32.19
N LYS A 272 24.05 -2.96 -31.06
CA LYS A 272 24.61 -4.30 -30.89
C LYS A 272 23.62 -5.24 -30.25
N ASN A 273 23.63 -6.49 -30.65
CA ASN A 273 22.81 -7.57 -30.08
C ASN A 273 21.29 -7.30 -30.09
N CYS A 274 20.81 -6.38 -30.93
CA CYS A 274 19.39 -6.14 -31.16
C CYS A 274 18.85 -7.13 -32.19
N ASN A 275 17.67 -7.69 -31.96
CA ASN A 275 17.01 -8.53 -32.97
C ASN A 275 16.43 -7.66 -34.09
N GLN A 276 15.86 -6.49 -33.74
CA GLN A 276 15.39 -5.47 -34.67
C GLN A 276 15.78 -4.07 -34.16
N LYS A 277 16.00 -3.14 -35.10
CA LYS A 277 16.33 -1.74 -34.81
C LYS A 277 15.27 -0.82 -35.39
N ASN A 278 14.77 0.12 -34.55
CA ASN A 278 13.77 1.11 -35.00
C ASN A 278 12.69 0.43 -35.86
N TYR A 279 12.11 -0.66 -35.32
CA TYR A 279 11.15 -1.45 -36.06
C TYR A 279 9.94 -0.62 -36.45
N LYS A 280 9.61 -0.64 -37.72
CA LYS A 280 8.46 0.09 -38.26
C LYS A 280 7.70 -0.75 -39.27
N ALA A 281 6.45 -1.01 -39.00
CA ALA A 281 5.49 -1.59 -39.95
C ALA A 281 4.55 -0.51 -40.49
N THR A 282 4.47 -0.36 -41.82
CA THR A 282 3.61 0.63 -42.50
C THR A 282 3.03 0.05 -43.77
N GLY A 283 1.96 0.66 -44.28
CA GLY A 283 1.41 0.32 -45.60
C GLY A 283 0.73 -1.05 -45.68
N GLY A 284 0.08 -1.48 -44.61
CA GLY A 284 -0.65 -2.75 -44.59
C GLY A 284 0.24 -4.00 -44.48
N LYS A 285 1.51 -3.82 -44.10
CA LYS A 285 2.46 -4.93 -43.92
C LYS A 285 2.00 -5.87 -42.83
N THR A 286 2.14 -7.19 -43.04
CA THR A 286 1.96 -8.21 -42.02
C THR A 286 3.26 -8.92 -41.76
N ASP A 287 3.72 -8.83 -40.49
CA ASP A 287 4.91 -9.54 -40.02
C ASP A 287 4.56 -10.52 -38.90
N THR A 288 5.26 -11.63 -38.84
CA THR A 288 5.18 -12.56 -37.73
C THR A 288 6.57 -12.73 -37.11
N ILE A 289 6.68 -12.48 -35.81
CA ILE A 289 7.95 -12.51 -35.06
C ILE A 289 7.83 -13.51 -33.94
N SER A 290 8.86 -14.36 -33.79
CA SER A 290 8.96 -15.37 -32.75
C SER A 290 10.16 -15.09 -31.85
N ALA A 291 9.98 -15.04 -30.56
CA ALA A 291 11.06 -15.14 -29.59
C ALA A 291 11.64 -16.57 -29.60
N SER A 292 12.92 -16.71 -29.33
CA SER A 292 13.58 -18.02 -29.34
C SER A 292 13.59 -18.65 -27.94
N GLY A 293 12.69 -19.59 -27.69
CA GLY A 293 12.60 -20.27 -26.40
C GLY A 293 12.39 -19.32 -25.23
N THR A 294 13.29 -19.34 -24.24
CA THR A 294 13.25 -18.44 -23.07
C THR A 294 14.00 -17.12 -23.28
N THR A 295 14.66 -16.93 -24.43
CA THR A 295 15.43 -15.71 -24.72
C THR A 295 14.50 -14.62 -25.23
N PRO A 296 14.47 -13.44 -24.56
CA PRO A 296 13.68 -12.32 -25.03
C PRO A 296 14.10 -11.83 -26.42
N TYR A 297 13.12 -11.43 -27.21
CA TYR A 297 13.34 -10.74 -28.49
C TYR A 297 13.41 -9.23 -28.26
N VAL A 298 14.46 -8.56 -28.75
CA VAL A 298 14.73 -7.16 -28.43
C VAL A 298 14.56 -6.24 -29.63
N PHE A 299 13.67 -5.28 -29.51
CA PHE A 299 13.50 -4.14 -30.40
C PHE A 299 14.25 -2.93 -29.83
N CYS A 300 15.39 -2.59 -30.40
CA CYS A 300 16.16 -1.44 -29.98
C CYS A 300 15.71 -0.16 -30.69
N GLY A 301 15.55 0.93 -29.92
CA GLY A 301 15.17 2.25 -30.44
C GLY A 301 13.67 2.43 -30.69
N GLY A 302 12.85 1.49 -30.25
CA GLY A 302 11.40 1.56 -30.35
C GLY A 302 10.76 0.58 -31.32
N LEU A 303 9.42 0.51 -31.24
CA LEU A 303 8.57 -0.31 -32.11
C LEU A 303 7.40 0.55 -32.56
N SER A 304 7.20 0.70 -33.87
CA SER A 304 6.11 1.50 -34.44
C SER A 304 5.27 0.70 -35.41
N ILE A 305 3.94 0.75 -35.25
CA ILE A 305 2.97 0.15 -36.17
C ILE A 305 1.99 1.20 -36.64
N GLN A 306 1.91 1.37 -37.96
CA GLN A 306 1.12 2.40 -38.60
C GLN A 306 0.52 1.88 -39.93
N GLY A 307 -0.43 2.63 -40.49
CA GLY A 307 -0.95 2.37 -41.84
C GLY A 307 -1.62 1.03 -41.99
N ASN A 308 -2.44 0.61 -41.00
CA ASN A 308 -3.18 -0.63 -40.98
C ASN A 308 -2.31 -1.91 -41.09
N SER A 309 -1.06 -1.81 -40.62
CA SER A 309 -0.16 -2.95 -40.61
C SER A 309 -0.46 -3.90 -39.42
N THR A 310 -0.11 -5.16 -39.58
CA THR A 310 -0.33 -6.21 -38.57
C THR A 310 1.00 -6.77 -38.11
N LEU A 311 1.20 -6.84 -36.78
CA LEU A 311 2.32 -7.54 -36.17
C LEU A 311 1.77 -8.72 -35.35
N ASN A 312 2.19 -9.93 -35.72
CA ASN A 312 1.91 -11.14 -34.98
C ASN A 312 3.13 -11.47 -34.10
N LEU A 313 2.94 -11.50 -32.79
CA LEU A 313 3.97 -11.88 -31.82
C LEU A 313 3.65 -13.29 -31.28
N CYS A 314 4.51 -14.23 -31.59
CA CYS A 314 4.36 -15.59 -31.09
C CYS A 314 4.64 -15.67 -29.58
N PRO A 315 4.18 -16.72 -28.86
CA PRO A 315 4.43 -16.84 -27.43
C PRO A 315 5.87 -16.56 -27.03
N GLY A 316 6.08 -15.70 -26.04
CA GLY A 316 7.41 -15.30 -25.58
C GLY A 316 7.48 -13.91 -24.95
N THR A 317 8.69 -13.47 -24.69
CA THR A 317 9.00 -12.15 -24.10
C THR A 317 9.61 -11.24 -25.15
N TYR A 318 9.09 -10.03 -25.25
CA TYR A 318 9.54 -9.00 -26.21
C TYR A 318 9.93 -7.73 -25.45
N ILE A 319 11.16 -7.28 -25.62
CA ILE A 319 11.65 -6.05 -24.99
C ILE A 319 11.71 -4.94 -26.02
N VAL A 320 11.07 -3.83 -25.74
CA VAL A 320 11.26 -2.55 -26.43
C VAL A 320 12.29 -1.79 -25.61
N ASP A 321 13.50 -1.71 -26.16
CA ASP A 321 14.66 -1.13 -25.51
C ASP A 321 14.86 0.29 -25.99
N GLN A 322 14.57 1.26 -25.13
CA GLN A 322 14.55 2.70 -25.44
C GLN A 322 13.45 3.10 -26.48
N GLY A 323 13.28 4.39 -26.69
CA GLY A 323 12.30 4.91 -27.65
C GLY A 323 10.86 4.74 -27.21
N THR A 324 9.98 4.43 -28.13
CA THR A 324 8.52 4.35 -27.89
C THR A 324 7.92 3.10 -28.51
N LEU A 325 7.00 2.47 -27.79
CA LEU A 325 6.02 1.55 -28.37
C LEU A 325 4.89 2.41 -28.97
N ASP A 326 4.99 2.76 -30.26
CA ASP A 326 4.07 3.66 -30.96
C ASP A 326 3.08 2.90 -31.84
N LEU A 327 1.85 2.75 -31.35
CA LEU A 327 0.76 2.00 -32.00
C LEU A 327 -0.32 2.97 -32.47
N ASN A 328 -0.25 3.39 -33.72
CA ASN A 328 -1.11 4.46 -34.24
C ASN A 328 -2.34 3.94 -35.00
N SER A 329 -2.14 3.08 -36.01
CA SER A 329 -3.26 2.41 -36.74
C SER A 329 -2.78 1.06 -37.23
N GLY A 330 -3.51 0.01 -36.90
CA GLY A 330 -3.13 -1.36 -37.23
C GLY A 330 -3.51 -2.34 -36.15
N THR A 331 -2.82 -3.47 -36.13
CA THR A 331 -3.15 -4.59 -35.22
C THR A 331 -1.90 -5.22 -34.65
N ILE A 332 -1.92 -5.57 -33.37
CA ILE A 332 -1.03 -6.56 -32.77
C ILE A 332 -1.89 -7.77 -32.34
N ASN A 333 -1.47 -8.96 -32.77
CA ASN A 333 -1.97 -10.24 -32.28
C ASN A 333 -0.85 -10.95 -31.48
N ALA A 334 -1.05 -11.11 -30.19
CA ALA A 334 -0.02 -11.61 -29.28
C ALA A 334 -0.58 -12.58 -28.21
N PRO A 335 -0.62 -13.88 -28.43
CA PRO A 335 -0.20 -14.58 -29.66
C PRO A 335 -1.29 -14.58 -30.75
N PRO A 336 -0.93 -14.77 -32.01
CA PRO A 336 -1.91 -14.96 -33.08
C PRO A 336 -2.51 -16.36 -33.00
N SER A 337 -3.68 -16.54 -33.60
CA SER A 337 -4.40 -17.83 -33.68
C SER A 337 -3.65 -18.88 -34.51
N SER A 338 -2.75 -18.47 -35.40
CA SER A 338 -1.96 -19.33 -36.27
C SER A 338 -0.60 -18.68 -36.64
N GLY A 339 0.29 -19.45 -37.21
CA GLY A 339 1.58 -18.93 -37.71
C GLY A 339 2.77 -19.06 -36.74
N CYS A 340 2.57 -19.65 -35.57
CA CYS A 340 3.62 -19.80 -34.55
C CYS A 340 4.16 -21.23 -34.41
N GLY A 341 4.00 -22.08 -35.41
CA GLY A 341 4.60 -23.41 -35.39
C GLY A 341 4.08 -24.33 -34.26
N GLY A 342 2.87 -24.10 -33.75
CA GLY A 342 2.29 -24.89 -32.65
C GLY A 342 2.81 -24.56 -31.27
N THR A 343 3.61 -23.50 -31.09
CA THR A 343 3.99 -23.01 -29.76
C THR A 343 2.78 -22.49 -29.02
N SER A 344 2.55 -23.02 -27.82
CA SER A 344 1.51 -22.56 -26.90
C SER A 344 2.11 -21.63 -25.87
N GLY A 345 1.32 -20.70 -25.31
CA GLY A 345 1.73 -19.78 -24.28
C GLY A 345 1.28 -18.33 -24.53
N GLY A 346 1.61 -17.45 -23.63
CA GLY A 346 1.29 -16.04 -23.74
C GLY A 346 2.46 -15.16 -24.15
N VAL A 347 2.18 -13.88 -24.26
CA VAL A 347 3.13 -12.85 -24.66
C VAL A 347 3.24 -11.80 -23.56
N THR A 348 4.49 -11.41 -23.27
CA THR A 348 4.77 -10.22 -22.44
C THR A 348 5.58 -9.24 -23.26
N ILE A 349 5.10 -7.98 -23.33
CA ILE A 349 5.85 -6.85 -23.89
C ILE A 349 6.44 -6.05 -22.73
N ILE A 350 7.75 -5.84 -22.76
CA ILE A 350 8.51 -5.11 -21.73
C ILE A 350 9.05 -3.81 -22.33
N LEU A 351 8.84 -2.71 -21.63
CA LEU A 351 9.36 -1.40 -21.96
C LEU A 351 10.54 -1.10 -21.01
N SER A 352 11.75 -0.98 -21.52
CA SER A 352 12.93 -0.83 -20.67
C SER A 352 14.01 0.04 -21.32
N ASN A 353 15.17 0.13 -20.66
CA ASN A 353 16.37 0.79 -21.17
C ASN A 353 17.60 0.04 -20.69
N ASP A 354 18.38 -0.48 -21.63
CA ASP A 354 19.60 -1.26 -21.38
C ASP A 354 20.66 -0.48 -20.60
N ASN A 355 20.70 0.84 -20.75
CA ASN A 355 21.67 1.74 -20.12
C ASN A 355 21.18 2.36 -18.79
N GLY A 356 19.99 1.97 -18.30
CA GLY A 356 19.42 2.52 -17.06
C GLY A 356 18.90 3.95 -17.16
N GLY A 357 18.79 4.51 -18.38
CA GLY A 357 18.09 5.77 -18.66
C GLY A 357 16.57 5.59 -18.67
N ALA A 358 15.83 6.60 -19.15
CA ALA A 358 14.38 6.50 -19.24
C ALA A 358 13.93 5.25 -20.01
N PRO A 359 13.02 4.44 -19.49
CA PRO A 359 12.53 3.26 -20.18
C PRO A 359 11.73 3.68 -21.41
N ALA A 360 11.53 2.76 -22.35
CA ALA A 360 10.61 3.02 -23.46
C ALA A 360 9.24 3.43 -22.91
N ASP A 361 8.61 4.42 -23.54
CA ASP A 361 7.23 4.81 -23.25
C ASP A 361 6.24 4.10 -24.20
N VAL A 362 4.93 4.23 -23.92
CA VAL A 362 3.88 3.63 -24.74
C VAL A 362 2.89 4.69 -25.22
N LYS A 363 2.56 4.62 -26.50
CA LYS A 363 1.51 5.42 -27.14
C LYS A 363 0.61 4.51 -27.98
N ILE A 364 -0.57 4.21 -27.49
CA ILE A 364 -1.59 3.47 -28.22
C ILE A 364 -2.70 4.44 -28.59
N ASN A 365 -3.01 4.55 -29.87
CA ASN A 365 -4.08 5.40 -30.36
C ASN A 365 -5.39 4.62 -30.55
N GLY A 366 -6.54 5.31 -30.45
CA GLY A 366 -7.87 4.70 -30.45
C GLY A 366 -8.26 3.88 -31.68
N ASN A 367 -7.54 4.02 -32.78
CA ASN A 367 -7.74 3.23 -34.02
C ASN A 367 -6.84 1.99 -34.10
N PHE A 368 -6.14 1.65 -33.01
CA PHE A 368 -5.26 0.49 -32.93
C PHE A 368 -5.96 -0.68 -32.23
N ASN A 369 -5.84 -1.88 -32.78
CA ASN A 369 -6.37 -3.11 -32.17
C ASN A 369 -5.24 -3.89 -31.51
N LEU A 370 -5.19 -3.88 -30.20
CA LEU A 370 -4.23 -4.66 -29.41
C LEU A 370 -4.91 -5.89 -28.82
N THR A 371 -4.62 -7.06 -29.37
CA THR A 371 -4.99 -8.35 -28.75
C THR A 371 -3.76 -8.97 -28.15
N ILE A 372 -3.70 -9.07 -26.81
CA ILE A 372 -2.57 -9.64 -26.09
C ILE A 372 -3.06 -10.53 -24.94
N THR A 373 -2.48 -11.71 -24.82
CA THR A 373 -2.72 -12.63 -23.70
C THR A 373 -1.42 -12.92 -23.00
N ALA A 374 -1.36 -12.61 -21.70
CA ALA A 374 -0.21 -12.84 -20.85
C ALA A 374 0.11 -14.32 -20.69
N PRO A 375 1.36 -14.69 -20.39
CA PRO A 375 1.71 -16.05 -20.01
C PRO A 375 1.08 -16.41 -18.65
N THR A 376 0.67 -17.67 -18.48
CA THR A 376 0.09 -18.16 -17.21
C THR A 376 1.12 -18.76 -16.26
N SER A 377 2.39 -18.77 -16.64
CA SER A 377 3.50 -19.32 -15.86
C SER A 377 4.81 -18.60 -16.18
N GLY A 378 5.86 -18.84 -15.38
CA GLY A 378 7.17 -18.25 -15.56
C GLY A 378 7.32 -16.87 -14.89
N ALA A 379 8.44 -16.20 -15.16
CA ALA A 379 8.83 -14.95 -14.49
C ALA A 379 7.84 -13.79 -14.70
N TYR A 380 7.16 -13.80 -15.84
CA TYR A 380 6.17 -12.76 -16.21
C TYR A 380 4.73 -13.28 -16.20
N SER A 381 4.47 -14.33 -15.41
CA SER A 381 3.11 -14.88 -15.30
C SER A 381 2.09 -13.80 -15.01
N GLY A 382 1.04 -13.73 -15.84
CA GLY A 382 -0.05 -12.80 -15.72
C GLY A 382 0.24 -11.37 -16.18
N ILE A 383 1.42 -11.06 -16.73
CA ILE A 383 1.79 -9.72 -17.17
C ILE A 383 1.78 -9.65 -18.70
N ALA A 384 0.89 -8.85 -19.26
CA ALA A 384 0.80 -8.59 -20.70
C ALA A 384 1.73 -7.44 -21.13
N LEU A 385 1.74 -6.34 -20.39
CA LEU A 385 2.57 -5.17 -20.64
C LEU A 385 3.27 -4.74 -19.35
N PHE A 386 4.59 -4.65 -19.38
CA PHE A 386 5.41 -4.27 -18.24
C PHE A 386 6.34 -3.12 -18.60
N GLN A 387 6.32 -2.03 -17.83
CA GLN A 387 7.37 -1.01 -17.90
C GLN A 387 8.34 -1.21 -16.73
N ASP A 388 9.63 -1.23 -17.04
CA ASP A 388 10.69 -1.43 -16.06
C ASP A 388 10.62 -0.41 -14.92
N ARG A 389 11.15 -0.78 -13.75
CA ARG A 389 11.12 0.03 -12.51
C ARG A 389 11.99 1.28 -12.55
N ILE A 390 12.43 1.67 -13.72
CA ILE A 390 13.18 2.92 -13.92
C ILE A 390 12.21 4.10 -13.88
N ALA A 391 12.38 4.99 -12.90
CA ALA A 391 11.58 6.19 -12.80
C ALA A 391 11.88 7.16 -13.97
N CYS A 392 10.85 7.72 -14.54
CA CYS A 392 10.96 8.61 -15.70
C CYS A 392 10.09 9.85 -15.54
N ALA A 393 10.70 10.99 -15.23
CA ALA A 393 9.98 12.26 -15.06
C ALA A 393 9.31 12.78 -16.36
N GLY A 394 9.69 12.27 -17.52
CA GLY A 394 9.21 12.74 -18.83
C GLY A 394 8.47 11.68 -19.65
N CYS A 395 8.27 10.47 -19.14
CA CYS A 395 7.56 9.42 -19.87
C CYS A 395 6.08 9.76 -20.05
N SER A 396 5.58 9.55 -21.26
CA SER A 396 4.19 9.77 -21.61
C SER A 396 3.54 8.44 -21.97
N ASN A 397 3.10 7.70 -20.93
CA ASN A 397 2.42 6.41 -21.14
C ASN A 397 0.93 6.66 -21.41
N LYS A 398 0.54 6.58 -22.67
CA LYS A 398 -0.84 6.78 -23.11
C LYS A 398 -1.41 5.53 -23.76
N ILE A 399 -2.44 4.99 -23.17
CA ILE A 399 -3.16 3.82 -23.66
C ILE A 399 -4.57 4.26 -24.05
N ASN A 400 -4.77 4.58 -25.33
CA ASN A 400 -6.09 4.86 -25.88
C ASN A 400 -6.59 3.57 -26.52
N GLY A 401 -7.40 2.82 -25.78
CA GLY A 401 -7.96 1.58 -26.31
C GLY A 401 -8.94 1.83 -27.43
N GLY A 402 -8.75 1.18 -28.59
CA GLY A 402 -9.81 1.01 -29.57
C GLY A 402 -10.88 0.06 -29.07
N SER A 403 -12.09 0.17 -29.60
CA SER A 403 -13.23 -0.69 -29.22
C SER A 403 -13.00 -2.20 -29.41
N SER A 404 -11.93 -2.57 -30.12
CA SER A 404 -11.56 -3.97 -30.39
C SER A 404 -10.26 -4.42 -29.69
N SER A 405 -9.70 -3.60 -28.80
CA SER A 405 -8.52 -4.02 -28.03
C SER A 405 -8.92 -5.00 -26.94
N ASN A 406 -8.16 -6.08 -26.79
CA ASN A 406 -8.42 -7.16 -25.86
C ASN A 406 -7.13 -7.55 -25.14
N ILE A 407 -6.99 -7.12 -23.89
CA ILE A 407 -5.80 -7.36 -23.07
C ILE A 407 -6.14 -8.31 -21.94
N THR A 408 -5.61 -9.54 -22.02
CA THR A 408 -5.73 -10.54 -20.96
C THR A 408 -4.43 -10.56 -20.14
N GLY A 409 -4.47 -10.02 -18.93
CA GLY A 409 -3.33 -9.91 -18.03
C GLY A 409 -3.16 -8.52 -17.44
N ALA A 410 -2.05 -8.33 -16.74
CA ALA A 410 -1.73 -7.06 -16.11
C ALA A 410 -1.03 -6.09 -17.06
N ILE A 411 -1.46 -4.84 -17.01
CA ILE A 411 -0.76 -3.65 -17.52
C ILE A 411 -0.04 -3.07 -16.29
N TYR A 412 1.29 -3.19 -16.26
CA TYR A 412 2.08 -2.96 -15.05
C TYR A 412 3.17 -1.90 -15.23
N PHE A 413 2.97 -0.74 -14.58
CA PHE A 413 3.84 0.44 -14.64
C PHE A 413 4.22 0.90 -13.22
N PRO A 414 5.09 0.18 -12.51
CA PRO A 414 5.27 0.33 -11.06
C PRO A 414 5.80 1.69 -10.61
N THR A 415 6.54 2.41 -11.45
CA THR A 415 7.23 3.65 -11.09
C THR A 415 6.79 4.85 -11.93
N ASN A 416 5.91 4.66 -12.92
CA ASN A 416 5.51 5.71 -13.84
C ASN A 416 3.99 5.82 -13.96
N ALA A 417 3.54 7.03 -14.30
CA ALA A 417 2.14 7.35 -14.53
C ALA A 417 1.61 6.73 -15.82
N VAL A 418 0.34 6.36 -15.82
CA VAL A 418 -0.41 5.90 -17.01
C VAL A 418 -1.66 6.74 -17.21
N GLU A 419 -1.80 7.28 -18.41
CA GLU A 419 -3.05 7.83 -18.93
C GLU A 419 -3.79 6.74 -19.69
N TYR A 420 -4.97 6.37 -19.21
CA TYR A 420 -5.84 5.39 -19.85
C TYR A 420 -7.07 6.11 -20.42
N ALA A 421 -7.22 6.08 -21.72
CA ALA A 421 -8.28 6.80 -22.42
C ALA A 421 -8.96 5.93 -23.47
N GLY A 422 -10.21 6.26 -23.78
CA GLY A 422 -10.96 5.62 -24.85
C GLY A 422 -11.67 4.32 -24.47
N GLY A 423 -12.53 3.86 -25.38
CA GLY A 423 -13.42 2.72 -25.20
C GLY A 423 -12.74 1.36 -25.32
N ALA A 424 -11.63 1.14 -24.64
CA ALA A 424 -11.11 -0.21 -24.48
C ALA A 424 -12.13 -1.01 -23.68
N SER A 425 -13.10 -1.54 -24.37
CA SER A 425 -13.92 -2.60 -23.83
C SER A 425 -13.01 -3.80 -23.71
N ALA A 426 -12.70 -4.22 -22.48
CA ALA A 426 -12.37 -5.61 -22.24
C ALA A 426 -13.65 -6.40 -22.61
N GLY A 427 -13.88 -6.55 -23.91
CA GLY A 427 -15.08 -7.18 -24.45
C GLY A 427 -15.09 -8.65 -24.11
N GLY A 428 -16.06 -9.07 -23.32
CA GLY A 428 -16.19 -10.45 -22.89
C GLY A 428 -15.46 -10.75 -21.59
N ALA A 429 -15.46 -12.01 -21.15
CA ALA A 429 -14.89 -12.48 -19.89
C ALA A 429 -13.33 -12.49 -19.87
N VAL A 430 -12.72 -11.33 -20.10
CA VAL A 430 -11.26 -11.17 -20.18
C VAL A 430 -10.78 -10.51 -18.90
N CYS A 431 -9.70 -11.02 -18.34
CA CYS A 431 -9.05 -10.43 -17.20
C CYS A 431 -8.13 -9.29 -17.63
N THR A 432 -8.41 -8.07 -17.23
CA THR A 432 -7.47 -6.94 -17.36
C THR A 432 -7.25 -6.31 -15.99
N GLN A 433 -5.98 -6.26 -15.56
CA GLN A 433 -5.56 -5.53 -14.39
C GLN A 433 -4.74 -4.30 -14.81
N LEU A 434 -5.02 -3.15 -14.23
CA LEU A 434 -4.20 -1.94 -14.42
C LEU A 434 -3.52 -1.60 -13.10
N ILE A 435 -2.20 -1.74 -13.09
CA ILE A 435 -1.34 -1.45 -11.93
C ILE A 435 -0.31 -0.43 -12.35
N ALA A 436 -0.38 0.78 -11.81
CA ALA A 436 0.56 1.84 -12.17
C ALA A 436 0.90 2.72 -10.94
N TYR A 437 1.98 3.50 -11.03
CA TYR A 437 2.35 4.43 -9.98
C TYR A 437 1.20 5.42 -9.71
N THR A 438 0.78 6.16 -10.75
CA THR A 438 -0.46 6.95 -10.73
C THR A 438 -1.26 6.68 -12.00
N ILE A 439 -2.58 6.86 -11.93
CA ILE A 439 -3.50 6.52 -13.01
C ILE A 439 -4.38 7.73 -13.34
N THR A 440 -4.46 8.08 -14.61
CA THR A 440 -5.41 9.08 -15.11
C THR A 440 -6.36 8.44 -16.11
N PHE A 441 -7.66 8.48 -15.83
CA PHE A 441 -8.69 8.04 -16.76
C PHE A 441 -9.29 9.24 -17.53
N LYS A 442 -9.36 9.12 -18.86
CA LYS A 442 -9.92 10.17 -19.75
C LYS A 442 -11.07 9.72 -20.63
N GLY A 443 -11.33 8.45 -20.74
CA GLY A 443 -12.39 7.90 -21.59
C GLY A 443 -13.09 6.73 -20.92
N ASN A 444 -14.16 6.28 -21.53
CA ASN A 444 -14.96 5.16 -21.02
C ASN A 444 -14.14 3.86 -21.08
N SER A 445 -14.13 3.10 -20.00
CA SER A 445 -13.40 1.84 -19.93
C SER A 445 -14.11 0.84 -19.04
N THR A 446 -14.05 -0.43 -19.41
CA THR A 446 -14.58 -1.53 -18.61
C THR A 446 -13.44 -2.49 -18.27
N PHE A 447 -13.30 -2.79 -16.99
CA PHE A 447 -12.38 -3.80 -16.49
C PHE A 447 -13.17 -4.97 -15.92
N ASN A 448 -12.65 -6.19 -16.04
CA ASN A 448 -13.32 -7.40 -15.57
C ASN A 448 -12.38 -8.24 -14.71
N SER A 449 -12.93 -8.82 -13.65
CA SER A 449 -12.18 -9.61 -12.65
C SER A 449 -12.04 -11.09 -12.99
N SER A 450 -12.51 -11.58 -14.13
CA SER A 450 -12.39 -13.01 -14.50
C SER A 450 -10.92 -13.42 -14.72
N CYS A 451 -10.10 -13.22 -13.67
CA CYS A 451 -8.64 -13.32 -13.72
C CYS A 451 -8.09 -14.67 -13.25
N ASN A 452 -8.93 -15.58 -12.78
CA ASN A 452 -8.48 -16.85 -12.15
C ASN A 452 -7.64 -17.75 -13.07
N THR A 453 -7.79 -17.63 -14.38
CA THR A 453 -7.07 -18.43 -15.39
C THR A 453 -5.98 -17.65 -16.13
N ALA A 454 -5.87 -16.35 -15.90
CA ALA A 454 -4.94 -15.49 -16.64
C ALA A 454 -3.51 -15.47 -16.06
N GLY A 455 -3.26 -16.18 -14.96
CA GLY A 455 -1.96 -16.21 -14.27
C GLY A 455 -1.61 -14.90 -13.56
N THR A 456 -2.54 -13.94 -13.49
CA THR A 456 -2.35 -12.66 -12.82
C THR A 456 -2.22 -12.84 -11.30
N LYS A 457 -1.44 -11.95 -10.67
CA LYS A 457 -1.36 -11.88 -9.22
C LYS A 457 -2.63 -11.28 -8.65
N THR A 458 -3.03 -11.77 -7.48
CA THR A 458 -4.20 -11.26 -6.78
C THR A 458 -3.89 -9.88 -6.20
N ILE A 459 -4.78 -8.92 -6.45
CA ILE A 459 -4.77 -7.61 -5.79
C ILE A 459 -5.85 -7.68 -4.72
N ASN A 460 -5.47 -7.86 -3.48
CA ASN A 460 -6.40 -7.98 -2.36
C ASN A 460 -6.03 -7.05 -1.23
N PHE A 461 -7.05 -6.50 -0.59
CA PHE A 461 -6.88 -5.87 0.70
C PHE A 461 -6.74 -6.96 1.77
N THR A 462 -5.59 -7.00 2.39
CA THR A 462 -5.33 -7.90 3.51
C THR A 462 -5.55 -7.13 4.80
N ASN A 463 -6.56 -7.53 5.54
CA ASN A 463 -6.86 -6.96 6.85
C ASN A 463 -6.37 -7.90 7.95
N GLY A 464 -5.67 -7.32 8.92
CA GLY A 464 -5.62 -7.89 10.24
C GLY A 464 -6.93 -7.50 10.97
N THR A 465 -7.73 -8.46 11.36
CA THR A 465 -8.94 -8.21 12.15
C THR A 465 -8.62 -8.45 13.63
N LEU A 466 -8.82 -7.43 14.47
CA LEU A 466 -8.67 -7.60 15.92
C LEU A 466 -9.66 -8.65 16.43
N VAL A 467 -9.16 -9.56 17.24
CA VAL A 467 -9.96 -10.63 17.88
C VAL A 467 -9.88 -10.59 19.41
N MET A 468 -8.91 -9.89 19.96
CA MET A 468 -8.71 -9.60 21.39
C MET A 468 -7.89 -8.33 21.60
#